data_f8f87eddc9cade814046e6778e55c6a9
#
_entry.id   f8f87eddc9cade814046e6778e55c6a9
#
_cell.length_a   1.000
_cell.length_b   1.000
_cell.length_c   1.000
_cell.angle_alpha   90.00
_cell.angle_beta   90.00
_cell.angle_gamma   90.00
#
_symmetry.space_group_name_H-M   'P 1'
#
loop_
_entity.id
_entity.type
_entity.pdbx_description
1 polymer ?
#
loop_
_entity_poly.entity_id
_entity_poly.type
_entity_poly.pdbx_seq_one_letter_code
_entity_poly.pdbx_strand_id
1 'polypeptide(L)' 'MSADEKTINTFATRVRQLILEFGKLKQENAELYEMVDERDAQIK' A
#
# COMPACT_ATOMS: atom_id res chain seq x y z
N MET A 1 -22.49 22.39 -10.97
CA MET A 1 -22.04 22.68 -9.64
C MET A 1 -20.71 22.05 -9.36
N SER A 2 -19.83 22.76 -8.78
CA SER A 2 -18.51 22.24 -8.52
C SER A 2 -18.35 21.96 -7.04
N ALA A 3 -17.54 20.96 -6.72
CA ALA A 3 -17.15 20.72 -5.36
C ALA A 3 -16.31 21.91 -4.91
N ASP A 4 -16.42 22.28 -3.65
CA ASP A 4 -15.60 23.37 -3.20
C ASP A 4 -14.15 22.89 -3.04
N GLU A 5 -13.28 23.87 -2.89
CA GLU A 5 -11.84 23.61 -2.85
C GLU A 5 -11.48 22.70 -1.69
N LYS A 6 -12.15 22.86 -0.58
CA LYS A 6 -11.89 22.04 0.60
C LYS A 6 -12.21 20.57 0.34
N THR A 7 -13.33 20.33 -0.34
CA THR A 7 -13.71 18.96 -0.67
C THR A 7 -12.71 18.32 -1.60
N ILE A 8 -12.26 19.06 -2.59
CA ILE A 8 -11.27 18.56 -3.54
C ILE A 8 -9.96 18.25 -2.83
N ASN A 9 -9.54 19.13 -1.93
CA ASN A 9 -8.30 18.91 -1.19
C ASN A 9 -8.39 17.70 -0.29
N THR A 10 -9.53 17.50 0.35
CA THR A 10 -9.73 16.34 1.21
C THR A 10 -9.68 15.06 0.39
N PHE A 11 -10.32 15.07 -0.76
CA PHE A 11 -10.31 13.91 -1.65
C PHE A 11 -8.88 13.59 -2.10
N ALA A 12 -8.15 14.60 -2.52
CA ALA A 12 -6.78 14.42 -2.97
C ALA A 12 -5.90 13.86 -1.87
N THR A 13 -6.08 14.33 -0.63
CA THR A 13 -5.32 13.83 0.50
C THR A 13 -5.59 12.36 0.74
N ARG A 14 -6.85 11.97 0.67
CA ARG A 14 -7.23 10.57 0.88
C ARG A 14 -6.67 9.67 -0.20
N VAL A 15 -6.69 10.15 -1.43
CA VAL A 15 -6.13 9.37 -2.53
C VAL A 15 -4.63 9.15 -2.33
N ARG A 16 -3.93 10.18 -1.91
CA ARG A 16 -2.49 10.05 -1.63
C ARG A 16 -2.22 9.07 -0.52
N GLN A 17 -3.02 9.11 0.54
CA GLN A 17 -2.87 8.16 1.64
C GLN A 17 -3.10 6.74 1.17
N LEU A 18 -4.09 6.55 0.30
CA LEU A 18 -4.38 5.23 -0.23
C LEU A 18 -3.22 4.70 -1.06
N ILE A 19 -2.63 5.56 -1.87
CA ILE A 19 -1.48 5.18 -2.68
C ILE A 19 -0.32 4.75 -1.79
N LEU A 20 -0.07 5.50 -0.72
CA LEU A 20 1.00 5.15 0.21
C LEU A 20 0.73 3.82 0.90
N GLU A 21 -0.51 3.58 1.28
CA GLU A 21 -0.88 2.33 1.93
C GLU A 21 -0.73 1.15 0.99
N PHE A 22 -1.10 1.33 -0.26
CA PHE A 22 -0.92 0.28 -1.26
C PHE A 22 0.55 -0.04 -1.45
N GLY A 23 1.39 0.99 -1.51
CA GLY A 23 2.81 0.78 -1.62
C GLY A 23 3.37 0.01 -0.45
N LYS A 24 2.91 0.35 0.74
CA LYS A 24 3.35 -0.32 1.95
C LYS A 24 2.91 -1.78 1.95
N LEU A 25 1.66 -2.04 1.59
CA LEU A 25 1.15 -3.40 1.52
C LEU A 25 1.90 -4.23 0.50
N LYS A 26 2.19 -3.62 -0.65
CA LYS A 26 2.93 -4.30 -1.69
C LYS A 26 4.31 -4.72 -1.21
N GLN A 27 4.96 -3.82 -0.48
CA GLN A 27 6.27 -4.11 0.07
C GLN A 27 6.21 -5.21 1.12
N GLU A 28 5.22 -5.13 2.00
CA GLU A 28 5.04 -6.15 3.04
C GLU A 28 4.75 -7.50 2.43
N ASN A 29 3.95 -7.52 1.37
CA ASN A 29 3.67 -8.77 0.67
C ASN A 29 4.94 -9.37 0.09
N ALA A 30 5.75 -8.56 -0.53
CA ALA A 30 7.00 -9.04 -1.11
C ALA A 30 7.91 -9.62 -0.04
N GLU A 31 7.96 -8.96 1.13
CA GLU A 31 8.77 -9.44 2.23
C GLU A 31 8.26 -10.77 2.78
N LEU A 32 6.95 -10.91 2.85
CA LEU A 32 6.35 -12.16 3.32
C LEU A 32 6.65 -13.31 2.38
N TYR A 33 6.53 -13.07 1.09
CA TYR A 33 6.85 -14.09 0.10
C TYR A 33 8.31 -14.50 0.18
N GLU A 34 9.17 -13.53 0.40
CA GLU A 34 10.59 -13.80 0.54
C GLU A 34 10.87 -14.65 1.78
N MET A 35 10.19 -14.37 2.87
CA MET A 35 10.31 -15.17 4.08
C MET A 35 9.86 -16.59 3.87
N VAL A 36 8.74 -16.77 3.16
CA VAL A 36 8.22 -18.10 2.87
C VAL A 36 9.21 -18.87 2.02
N ASP A 37 9.78 -18.22 1.02
CA ASP A 37 10.78 -18.85 0.17
C ASP A 37 12.00 -19.30 0.97
N GLU A 38 12.44 -18.47 1.90
CA GLU A 38 13.59 -18.82 2.74
C GLU A 38 13.27 -20.03 3.62
N ARG A 39 12.07 -20.07 4.17
CA ARG A 39 11.67 -21.19 4.99
C ARG A 39 11.61 -22.48 4.19
N ASP A 40 11.03 -22.39 3.00
CA ASP A 40 10.92 -23.56 2.12
C ASP A 40 12.31 -24.08 1.78
N ALA A 41 13.25 -23.20 1.58
CA ALA A 41 14.63 -23.61 1.30
C ALA A 41 15.27 -24.29 2.50
N GLN A 42 14.86 -23.91 3.71
CA GLN A 42 15.46 -24.48 4.93
C GLN A 42 14.83 -25.81 5.32
N ILE A 43 13.61 -26.03 4.93
CA ILE A 43 12.91 -27.27 5.29
C ILE A 43 13.22 -28.33 4.25
N LYS A 44 14.25 -29.04 4.38
CA LYS A 44 14.55 -30.09 3.44
C LYS A 44 14.66 -31.42 4.11
#